data_81bdbeb3676d1d98dc9fb62b76805c60
#
_entry.id   81bdbeb3676d1d98dc9fb62b76805c60
#
_cell.length_a   1.000
_cell.length_b   1.000
_cell.length_c   1.000
_cell.angle_alpha   90.00
_cell.angle_beta   90.00
_cell.angle_gamma   90.00
#
_symmetry.space_group_name_H-M   'P 1'
#
loop_
_entity.id
_entity.type
_entity.pdbx_description
1 polymer ?
#
loop_
_entity_poly.entity_id
_entity_poly.type
_entity_poly.pdbx_seq_one_letter_code
_entity_poly.pdbx_strand_id
1 'polypeptide(L)'
;VSDVTASAADLFELGGLKLSRGDLSGAIAAYRQCCALEPRSAALFNNLGSALSKAGRHGEAIEALEASLRLDPSYVRPRVNLGKALFDAGRPGEAVACLRAVLRQHPDYLPALVNFANALAATGDGEGAQAALEKALTRDAACAEARMALAELHVRAGNLDQGIAELEEAVARAPGHAEAHWHLGHFLFMSGRWQEAWPHMEYRLERIDLSPPPGVERWDGIVRAQQEVWLVGEQGLGDQLQFARYAPLLAEAGVPCVLHCDARLTALLTQAHLAPRVEPLGRTHPMAASGAAWMPLMSLPAWHRTTPDRVPRPDGYLAADPVRVDHWERHLPKRRGGRVALAWAGNPRYEVGRNVGRSPPLAALAPLARFEDIAFVSVQKGAGEEQLADTAFDWITRLPGLDQGADAFLDTAAVLKCADLLITSDTGIAHLAGALGVPTWLCLMKTPDWRWLLEGRESAWYRSMRVFRQPAAGDWAALYCEVAAELERRRNTGGIAAS
;
A
#
# COMPACT_ATOMS: atom_id res chain seq x y z
N VAL A 1 -10.85 -22.98 44.22
CA VAL A 1 -10.32 -22.93 42.86
C VAL A 1 -9.00 -22.20 42.97
N SER A 2 -7.89 -22.96 43.00
CA SER A 2 -6.56 -22.38 43.02
C SER A 2 -6.34 -21.62 41.72
N ASP A 3 -6.12 -20.30 41.81
CA ASP A 3 -5.59 -19.48 40.73
C ASP A 3 -4.20 -20.06 40.36
N VAL A 4 -4.16 -20.88 39.31
CA VAL A 4 -2.90 -21.28 38.69
C VAL A 4 -2.41 -20.05 37.95
N THR A 5 -1.58 -19.25 38.61
CA THR A 5 -0.84 -18.17 37.95
C THR A 5 0.08 -18.81 36.93
N ALA A 6 -0.10 -18.49 35.65
CA ALA A 6 0.73 -19.00 34.55
C ALA A 6 2.20 -18.72 34.85
N SER A 7 3.06 -19.70 34.66
CA SER A 7 4.50 -19.53 34.86
C SER A 7 5.11 -18.65 33.76
N ALA A 8 6.29 -18.10 33.98
CA ALA A 8 7.00 -17.33 32.96
C ALA A 8 7.26 -18.18 31.70
N ALA A 9 7.50 -19.51 31.87
CA ALA A 9 7.67 -20.44 30.76
C ALA A 9 6.38 -20.60 29.94
N ASP A 10 5.22 -20.79 30.58
CA ASP A 10 3.93 -20.91 29.87
C ASP A 10 3.59 -19.61 29.11
N LEU A 11 3.83 -18.45 29.72
CA LEU A 11 3.62 -17.14 29.10
C LEU A 11 4.60 -16.92 27.92
N PHE A 12 5.82 -17.39 28.02
CA PHE A 12 6.80 -17.32 26.94
C PHE A 12 6.38 -18.14 25.73
N GLU A 13 5.96 -19.40 25.94
CA GLU A 13 5.41 -20.25 24.89
C GLU A 13 4.15 -19.64 24.27
N LEU A 14 3.24 -19.13 25.10
CA LEU A 14 2.04 -18.43 24.66
C LEU A 14 2.40 -17.20 23.79
N GLY A 15 3.39 -16.42 24.21
CA GLY A 15 3.88 -15.27 23.44
C GLY A 15 4.41 -15.67 22.06
N GLY A 16 5.20 -16.74 22.00
CA GLY A 16 5.70 -17.32 20.75
C GLY A 16 4.60 -17.83 19.83
N LEU A 17 3.62 -18.55 20.39
CA LEU A 17 2.46 -19.05 19.67
C LEU A 17 1.59 -17.91 19.11
N LYS A 18 1.33 -16.88 19.92
CA LYS A 18 0.58 -15.69 19.47
C LYS A 18 1.31 -14.95 18.36
N LEU A 19 2.65 -14.80 18.49
CA LEU A 19 3.48 -14.16 17.48
C LEU A 19 3.46 -14.93 16.14
N SER A 20 3.51 -16.26 16.19
CA SER A 20 3.43 -17.11 14.99
C SER A 20 2.06 -17.05 14.30
N ARG A 21 1.00 -16.73 15.04
CA ARG A 21 -0.37 -16.55 14.53
C ARG A 21 -0.69 -15.11 14.13
N GLY A 22 0.29 -14.20 14.19
CA GLY A 22 0.06 -12.78 13.89
C GLY A 22 -0.63 -11.97 14.99
N ASP A 23 -1.00 -12.58 16.14
CA ASP A 23 -1.55 -11.85 17.30
C ASP A 23 -0.45 -11.08 18.03
N LEU A 24 -0.02 -9.98 17.41
CA LEU A 24 1.05 -9.13 17.94
C LEU A 24 0.71 -8.54 19.30
N SER A 25 -0.54 -8.11 19.49
CA SER A 25 -1.01 -7.53 20.74
C SER A 25 -0.99 -8.56 21.88
N GLY A 26 -1.47 -9.75 21.62
CA GLY A 26 -1.42 -10.84 22.59
C GLY A 26 0.01 -11.33 22.88
N ALA A 27 0.89 -11.37 21.88
CA ALA A 27 2.30 -11.70 22.07
C ALA A 27 3.02 -10.67 22.98
N ILE A 28 2.81 -9.38 22.70
CA ILE A 28 3.37 -8.29 23.54
C ILE A 28 2.87 -8.38 24.97
N ALA A 29 1.56 -8.63 25.16
CA ALA A 29 1.00 -8.77 26.53
C ALA A 29 1.63 -9.94 27.28
N ALA A 30 1.78 -11.09 26.64
CA ALA A 30 2.41 -12.28 27.22
C ALA A 30 3.88 -12.00 27.57
N TYR A 31 4.67 -11.45 26.64
CA TYR A 31 6.08 -11.13 26.91
C TYR A 31 6.26 -10.06 27.99
N ARG A 32 5.37 -9.07 28.12
CA ARG A 32 5.40 -8.10 29.23
C ARG A 32 5.20 -8.78 30.58
N GLN A 33 4.27 -9.74 30.67
CA GLN A 33 4.06 -10.52 31.88
C GLN A 33 5.29 -11.37 32.20
N CYS A 34 5.91 -12.00 31.19
CA CYS A 34 7.19 -12.71 31.39
C CYS A 34 8.28 -11.80 31.98
N CYS A 35 8.44 -10.59 31.41
CA CYS A 35 9.44 -9.64 31.89
C CYS A 35 9.15 -9.15 33.33
N ALA A 36 7.88 -9.09 33.72
CA ALA A 36 7.49 -8.75 35.09
C ALA A 36 7.82 -9.86 36.09
N LEU A 37 7.66 -11.13 35.66
CA LEU A 37 7.99 -12.30 36.49
C LEU A 37 9.52 -12.54 36.58
N GLU A 38 10.22 -12.31 35.47
CA GLU A 38 11.67 -12.53 35.36
C GLU A 38 12.40 -11.26 34.88
N PRO A 39 12.49 -10.20 35.70
CA PRO A 39 13.01 -8.89 35.29
C PRO A 39 14.51 -8.85 34.97
N ARG A 40 15.23 -9.95 35.20
CA ARG A 40 16.67 -10.09 34.90
C ARG A 40 16.97 -10.92 33.67
N SER A 41 15.96 -11.32 32.89
CA SER A 41 16.15 -12.14 31.69
C SER A 41 16.33 -11.27 30.46
N ALA A 42 17.58 -11.13 29.98
CA ALA A 42 17.89 -10.40 28.75
C ALA A 42 17.14 -10.96 27.52
N ALA A 43 16.94 -12.29 27.48
CA ALA A 43 16.24 -12.96 26.39
C ALA A 43 14.76 -12.55 26.30
N LEU A 44 14.07 -12.39 27.43
CA LEU A 44 12.66 -11.97 27.46
C LEU A 44 12.50 -10.53 26.94
N PHE A 45 13.37 -9.62 27.36
CA PHE A 45 13.37 -8.24 26.86
C PHE A 45 13.70 -8.18 25.35
N ASN A 46 14.60 -9.03 24.84
CA ASN A 46 14.83 -9.13 23.42
C ASN A 46 13.59 -9.58 22.65
N ASN A 47 12.85 -10.57 23.15
CA ASN A 47 11.65 -11.07 22.50
C ASN A 47 10.50 -10.06 22.56
N LEU A 48 10.35 -9.36 23.69
CA LEU A 48 9.44 -8.25 23.81
C LEU A 48 9.77 -7.15 22.78
N GLY A 49 11.03 -6.76 22.67
CA GLY A 49 11.49 -5.75 21.71
C GLY A 49 11.23 -6.19 20.26
N SER A 50 11.46 -7.46 19.95
CA SER A 50 11.16 -8.01 18.62
C SER A 50 9.66 -7.98 18.29
N ALA A 51 8.79 -8.35 19.25
CA ALA A 51 7.35 -8.30 19.08
C ALA A 51 6.83 -6.86 18.92
N LEU A 52 7.36 -5.91 19.70
CA LEU A 52 7.04 -4.48 19.64
C LEU A 52 7.47 -3.90 18.28
N SER A 53 8.68 -4.24 17.79
CA SER A 53 9.16 -3.79 16.48
C SER A 53 8.24 -4.28 15.35
N LYS A 54 7.83 -5.56 15.37
CA LYS A 54 6.86 -6.10 14.42
C LYS A 54 5.48 -5.42 14.49
N ALA A 55 5.10 -4.93 15.66
CA ALA A 55 3.85 -4.18 15.86
C ALA A 55 3.97 -2.69 15.48
N GLY A 56 5.11 -2.23 14.93
CA GLY A 56 5.35 -0.83 14.60
C GLY A 56 5.57 0.08 15.81
N ARG A 57 5.69 -0.48 17.02
CA ARG A 57 5.90 0.27 18.28
C ARG A 57 7.38 0.49 18.52
N HIS A 58 8.04 1.17 17.58
CA HIS A 58 9.51 1.24 17.52
C HIS A 58 10.15 1.89 18.75
N GLY A 59 9.55 2.93 19.33
CA GLY A 59 10.05 3.56 20.56
C GLY A 59 10.15 2.57 21.72
N GLU A 60 9.06 1.84 21.99
CA GLU A 60 9.02 0.83 23.06
C GLU A 60 9.91 -0.38 22.74
N ALA A 61 10.06 -0.74 21.46
CA ALA A 61 11.00 -1.78 21.04
C ALA A 61 12.45 -1.40 21.38
N ILE A 62 12.84 -0.16 21.12
CA ILE A 62 14.16 0.37 21.47
C ILE A 62 14.39 0.27 22.98
N GLU A 63 13.45 0.74 23.80
CA GLU A 63 13.55 0.67 25.27
C GLU A 63 13.72 -0.76 25.79
N ALA A 64 12.95 -1.70 25.26
CA ALA A 64 13.04 -3.11 25.62
C ALA A 64 14.39 -3.73 25.22
N LEU A 65 14.87 -3.45 24.01
CA LEU A 65 16.15 -3.95 23.52
C LEU A 65 17.34 -3.36 24.29
N GLU A 66 17.28 -2.09 24.65
CA GLU A 66 18.26 -1.46 25.54
C GLU A 66 18.23 -2.08 26.96
N ALA A 67 17.05 -2.41 27.48
CA ALA A 67 16.94 -3.14 28.74
C ALA A 67 17.61 -4.52 28.66
N SER A 68 17.40 -5.24 27.55
CA SER A 68 18.08 -6.51 27.28
C SER A 68 19.62 -6.34 27.30
N LEU A 69 20.13 -5.31 26.62
CA LEU A 69 21.56 -5.01 26.55
C LEU A 69 22.17 -4.49 27.84
N ARG A 70 21.38 -3.84 28.72
CA ARG A 70 21.82 -3.50 30.08
C ARG A 70 22.00 -4.73 30.95
N LEU A 71 21.17 -5.75 30.75
CA LEU A 71 21.25 -7.03 31.46
C LEU A 71 22.40 -7.92 30.99
N ASP A 72 22.60 -7.93 29.66
CA ASP A 72 23.70 -8.66 29.03
C ASP A 72 24.27 -7.85 27.84
N PRO A 73 25.33 -7.06 28.08
CA PRO A 73 26.00 -6.28 27.04
C PRO A 73 26.65 -7.12 25.92
N SER A 74 26.91 -8.41 26.17
CA SER A 74 27.53 -9.32 25.21
C SER A 74 26.52 -9.98 24.27
N TYR A 75 25.23 -9.87 24.57
CA TYR A 75 24.17 -10.50 23.79
C TYR A 75 24.01 -9.82 22.43
N VAL A 76 24.49 -10.50 21.36
CA VAL A 76 24.56 -9.95 20.01
C VAL A 76 23.18 -9.68 19.39
N ARG A 77 22.23 -10.63 19.59
CA ARG A 77 20.92 -10.58 18.94
C ARG A 77 20.11 -9.31 19.26
N PRO A 78 19.98 -8.87 20.53
CA PRO A 78 19.31 -7.61 20.86
C PRO A 78 19.95 -6.39 20.21
N ARG A 79 21.28 -6.38 20.04
CA ARG A 79 21.99 -5.28 19.41
C ARG A 79 21.65 -5.17 17.91
N VAL A 80 21.52 -6.29 17.24
CA VAL A 80 21.07 -6.32 15.83
C VAL A 80 19.61 -5.90 15.72
N ASN A 81 18.75 -6.39 16.61
CA ASN A 81 17.34 -6.00 16.67
C ASN A 81 17.18 -4.51 17.01
N LEU A 82 18.04 -3.95 17.87
CA LEU A 82 18.08 -2.53 18.18
C LEU A 82 18.46 -1.70 16.94
N GLY A 83 19.48 -2.13 16.17
CA GLY A 83 19.85 -1.50 14.92
C GLY A 83 18.68 -1.48 13.93
N LYS A 84 17.94 -2.59 13.80
CA LYS A 84 16.73 -2.64 12.99
C LYS A 84 15.63 -1.72 13.51
N ALA A 85 15.34 -1.74 14.81
CA ALA A 85 14.32 -0.89 15.43
C ALA A 85 14.63 0.61 15.30
N LEU A 86 15.90 1.00 15.40
CA LEU A 86 16.36 2.37 15.14
C LEU A 86 16.14 2.78 13.68
N PHE A 87 16.45 1.89 12.74
CA PHE A 87 16.19 2.11 11.32
C PHE A 87 14.69 2.31 11.05
N ASP A 88 13.87 1.39 11.56
CA ASP A 88 12.41 1.43 11.41
C ASP A 88 11.79 2.68 12.09
N ALA A 89 12.45 3.22 13.13
CA ALA A 89 12.08 4.47 13.81
C ALA A 89 12.53 5.74 13.06
N GLY A 90 13.10 5.63 11.86
CA GLY A 90 13.62 6.78 11.10
C GLY A 90 14.94 7.35 11.63
N ARG A 91 15.73 6.57 12.38
CA ARG A 91 17.03 6.95 12.97
C ARG A 91 18.20 6.18 12.32
N PRO A 92 18.38 6.25 10.98
CA PRO A 92 19.30 5.37 10.26
C PRO A 92 20.77 5.61 10.65
N GLY A 93 21.17 6.83 10.99
CA GLY A 93 22.53 7.12 11.44
C GLY A 93 22.90 6.40 12.74
N GLU A 94 21.97 6.29 13.69
CA GLU A 94 22.18 5.55 14.93
C GLU A 94 22.14 4.03 14.69
N ALA A 95 21.30 3.56 13.76
CA ALA A 95 21.30 2.17 13.31
C ALA A 95 22.66 1.76 12.73
N VAL A 96 23.24 2.61 11.86
CA VAL A 96 24.60 2.41 11.29
C VAL A 96 25.65 2.29 12.39
N ALA A 97 25.63 3.18 13.37
CA ALA A 97 26.60 3.14 14.48
C ALA A 97 26.46 1.85 15.32
N CYS A 98 25.23 1.48 15.65
CA CYS A 98 24.89 0.28 16.41
C CYS A 98 25.34 -1.00 15.70
N LEU A 99 24.98 -1.16 14.41
CA LEU A 99 25.28 -2.35 13.61
C LEU A 99 26.77 -2.44 13.27
N ARG A 100 27.45 -1.31 13.04
CA ARG A 100 28.92 -1.27 12.86
C ARG A 100 29.64 -1.80 14.09
N ALA A 101 29.16 -1.53 15.29
CA ALA A 101 29.74 -2.08 16.52
C ALA A 101 29.59 -3.62 16.58
N VAL A 102 28.48 -4.18 16.10
CA VAL A 102 28.31 -5.65 15.97
C VAL A 102 29.30 -6.20 14.94
N LEU A 103 29.40 -5.60 13.76
CA LEU A 103 30.23 -6.11 12.66
C LEU A 103 31.74 -6.00 12.93
N ARG A 104 32.19 -5.14 13.85
CA ARG A 104 33.59 -5.15 14.33
C ARG A 104 33.94 -6.43 15.10
N GLN A 105 33.01 -7.00 15.86
CA GLN A 105 33.20 -8.19 16.66
C GLN A 105 32.82 -9.47 15.89
N HIS A 106 31.81 -9.35 15.04
CA HIS A 106 31.21 -10.44 14.26
C HIS A 106 31.11 -10.03 12.78
N PRO A 107 32.26 -9.98 12.04
CA PRO A 107 32.30 -9.39 10.70
C PRO A 107 31.39 -10.06 9.66
N ASP A 108 31.03 -11.33 9.89
CA ASP A 108 30.25 -12.15 8.97
C ASP A 108 28.85 -12.49 9.52
N TYR A 109 28.36 -11.74 10.51
CA TYR A 109 27.05 -11.98 11.08
C TYR A 109 25.97 -11.47 10.11
N LEU A 110 25.37 -12.41 9.38
CA LEU A 110 24.48 -12.17 8.24
C LEU A 110 23.34 -11.17 8.56
N PRO A 111 22.56 -11.34 9.67
CA PRO A 111 21.49 -10.39 9.98
C PRO A 111 22.00 -8.95 10.23
N ALA A 112 23.24 -8.80 10.76
CA ALA A 112 23.82 -7.48 10.95
C ALA A 112 24.26 -6.85 9.62
N LEU A 113 24.82 -7.63 8.68
CA LEU A 113 25.23 -7.16 7.36
C LEU A 113 24.02 -6.61 6.58
N VAL A 114 22.91 -7.35 6.54
CA VAL A 114 21.69 -6.94 5.82
C VAL A 114 21.09 -5.67 6.46
N ASN A 115 20.91 -5.64 7.77
CA ASN A 115 20.37 -4.47 8.45
C ASN A 115 21.30 -3.25 8.35
N PHE A 116 22.61 -3.47 8.38
CA PHE A 116 23.63 -2.40 8.19
C PHE A 116 23.55 -1.79 6.79
N ALA A 117 23.41 -2.64 5.76
CA ALA A 117 23.24 -2.17 4.40
C ALA A 117 21.96 -1.33 4.22
N ASN A 118 20.82 -1.79 4.79
CA ASN A 118 19.58 -1.02 4.75
C ASN A 118 19.75 0.36 5.43
N ALA A 119 20.44 0.41 6.57
CA ALA A 119 20.71 1.65 7.27
C ALA A 119 21.65 2.57 6.49
N LEU A 120 22.72 2.04 5.87
CA LEU A 120 23.62 2.80 4.99
C LEU A 120 22.89 3.38 3.78
N ALA A 121 22.07 2.58 3.10
CA ALA A 121 21.27 3.04 1.97
C ALA A 121 20.34 4.21 2.35
N ALA A 122 19.77 4.18 3.55
CA ALA A 122 18.92 5.25 4.06
C ALA A 122 19.71 6.53 4.45
N THR A 123 21.01 6.41 4.75
CA THR A 123 21.88 7.58 4.97
C THR A 123 22.52 8.11 3.67
N GLY A 124 22.21 7.50 2.52
CA GLY A 124 22.76 7.88 1.22
C GLY A 124 24.07 7.18 0.85
N ASP A 125 24.59 6.31 1.69
CA ASP A 125 25.80 5.52 1.41
C ASP A 125 25.44 4.24 0.63
N GLY A 126 25.15 4.42 -0.66
CA GLY A 126 24.78 3.31 -1.54
C GLY A 126 25.92 2.32 -1.80
N GLU A 127 27.15 2.83 -1.94
CA GLU A 127 28.33 1.98 -2.17
C GLU A 127 28.63 1.10 -0.95
N GLY A 128 28.61 1.69 0.25
CA GLY A 128 28.78 0.94 1.49
C GLY A 128 27.66 -0.10 1.71
N ALA A 129 26.43 0.22 1.33
CA ALA A 129 25.30 -0.70 1.38
C ALA A 129 25.52 -1.90 0.44
N GLN A 130 25.90 -1.64 -0.82
CA GLN A 130 26.19 -2.68 -1.80
C GLN A 130 27.30 -3.60 -1.32
N ALA A 131 28.43 -3.05 -0.88
CA ALA A 131 29.55 -3.85 -0.36
C ALA A 131 29.16 -4.76 0.82
N ALA A 132 28.30 -4.28 1.72
CA ALA A 132 27.80 -5.07 2.84
C ALA A 132 26.89 -6.22 2.37
N LEU A 133 26.06 -6.00 1.37
CA LEU A 133 25.16 -7.02 0.78
C LEU A 133 25.94 -8.06 -0.03
N GLU A 134 26.90 -7.65 -0.82
CA GLU A 134 27.80 -8.56 -1.55
C GLU A 134 28.59 -9.46 -0.58
N LYS A 135 29.05 -8.89 0.54
CA LYS A 135 29.68 -9.67 1.61
C LYS A 135 28.68 -10.67 2.23
N ALA A 136 27.44 -10.26 2.46
CA ALA A 136 26.38 -11.16 2.96
C ALA A 136 26.16 -12.32 1.98
N LEU A 137 26.05 -12.06 0.68
CA LEU A 137 25.85 -13.06 -0.37
C LEU A 137 27.08 -13.95 -0.61
N THR A 138 28.29 -13.46 -0.37
CA THR A 138 29.50 -14.29 -0.37
C THR A 138 29.45 -15.31 0.78
N ARG A 139 28.86 -14.94 1.91
CA ARG A 139 28.71 -15.82 3.07
C ARG A 139 27.57 -16.82 2.90
N ASP A 140 26.44 -16.35 2.38
CA ASP A 140 25.25 -17.17 2.08
C ASP A 140 24.60 -16.68 0.79
N ALA A 141 24.92 -17.36 -0.31
CA ALA A 141 24.38 -17.02 -1.64
C ALA A 141 22.85 -17.24 -1.74
N ALA A 142 22.24 -17.96 -0.79
CA ALA A 142 20.79 -18.19 -0.73
C ALA A 142 20.05 -17.19 0.18
N CYS A 143 20.75 -16.22 0.79
CA CYS A 143 20.12 -15.20 1.63
C CYS A 143 19.17 -14.33 0.80
N ALA A 144 17.88 -14.64 0.88
CA ALA A 144 16.83 -13.90 0.15
C ALA A 144 16.76 -12.44 0.58
N GLU A 145 16.93 -12.16 1.88
CA GLU A 145 16.88 -10.80 2.42
C GLU A 145 18.02 -9.92 1.87
N ALA A 146 19.23 -10.48 1.70
CA ALA A 146 20.33 -9.75 1.10
C ALA A 146 20.08 -9.44 -0.38
N ARG A 147 19.54 -10.40 -1.14
CA ARG A 147 19.18 -10.19 -2.54
C ARG A 147 18.04 -9.19 -2.71
N MET A 148 17.02 -9.28 -1.87
CA MET A 148 15.93 -8.29 -1.89
C MET A 148 16.44 -6.88 -1.59
N ALA A 149 17.31 -6.73 -0.60
CA ALA A 149 17.91 -5.43 -0.27
C ALA A 149 18.80 -4.90 -1.42
N LEU A 150 19.57 -5.77 -2.09
CA LEU A 150 20.40 -5.40 -3.24
C LEU A 150 19.52 -5.00 -4.43
N ALA A 151 18.43 -5.72 -4.68
CA ALA A 151 17.45 -5.39 -5.70
C ALA A 151 16.82 -4.00 -5.47
N GLU A 152 16.45 -3.69 -4.24
CA GLU A 152 15.96 -2.36 -3.86
C GLU A 152 17.01 -1.26 -4.12
N LEU A 153 18.27 -1.54 -3.80
CA LEU A 153 19.37 -0.60 -4.04
C LEU A 153 19.54 -0.33 -5.53
N HIS A 154 19.51 -1.36 -6.38
CA HIS A 154 19.56 -1.22 -7.83
C HIS A 154 18.41 -0.38 -8.38
N VAL A 155 17.18 -0.62 -7.93
CA VAL A 155 16.02 0.16 -8.39
C VAL A 155 16.11 1.63 -7.96
N ARG A 156 16.58 1.92 -6.75
CA ARG A 156 16.83 3.31 -6.30
C ARG A 156 17.90 4.01 -7.15
N ALA A 157 18.89 3.26 -7.65
CA ALA A 157 19.90 3.75 -8.59
C ALA A 157 19.39 3.87 -10.04
N GLY A 158 18.15 3.50 -10.34
CA GLY A 158 17.57 3.50 -11.68
C GLY A 158 17.80 2.22 -12.49
N ASN A 159 18.39 1.19 -11.90
CA ASN A 159 18.77 -0.07 -12.55
C ASN A 159 17.72 -1.16 -12.29
N LEU A 160 16.50 -0.99 -12.82
CA LEU A 160 15.39 -1.92 -12.59
C LEU A 160 15.69 -3.36 -13.03
N ASP A 161 16.34 -3.54 -14.18
CA ASP A 161 16.65 -4.87 -14.71
C ASP A 161 17.61 -5.66 -13.81
N GLN A 162 18.60 -4.96 -13.22
CA GLN A 162 19.49 -5.58 -12.23
C GLN A 162 18.72 -5.96 -10.97
N GLY A 163 17.80 -5.10 -10.52
CA GLY A 163 16.92 -5.42 -9.41
C GLY A 163 16.04 -6.65 -9.65
N ILE A 164 15.51 -6.80 -10.87
CA ILE A 164 14.74 -7.99 -11.28
C ILE A 164 15.64 -9.23 -11.25
N ALA A 165 16.85 -9.17 -11.82
CA ALA A 165 17.78 -10.31 -11.84
C ALA A 165 18.13 -10.81 -10.44
N GLU A 166 18.37 -9.91 -9.47
CA GLU A 166 18.62 -10.30 -8.07
C GLU A 166 17.41 -11.01 -7.44
N LEU A 167 16.19 -10.58 -7.77
CA LEU A 167 14.98 -11.21 -7.25
C LEU A 167 14.65 -12.53 -7.96
N GLU A 168 14.91 -12.65 -9.25
CA GLU A 168 14.81 -13.93 -9.98
C GLU A 168 15.75 -14.99 -9.36
N GLU A 169 16.97 -14.58 -9.03
CA GLU A 169 17.93 -15.45 -8.33
C GLU A 169 17.49 -15.77 -6.89
N ALA A 170 16.89 -14.81 -6.16
CA ALA A 170 16.34 -15.06 -4.83
C ALA A 170 15.24 -16.13 -4.86
N VAL A 171 14.31 -16.00 -5.80
CA VAL A 171 13.21 -16.95 -6.00
C VAL A 171 13.71 -18.31 -6.47
N ALA A 172 14.70 -18.34 -7.38
CA ALA A 172 15.29 -19.61 -7.85
C ALA A 172 15.93 -20.41 -6.70
N ARG A 173 16.59 -19.73 -5.76
CA ARG A 173 17.22 -20.37 -4.58
C ARG A 173 16.26 -20.68 -3.45
N ALA A 174 15.20 -19.88 -3.30
CA ALA A 174 14.19 -20.06 -2.28
C ALA A 174 12.76 -19.96 -2.88
N PRO A 175 12.29 -21.02 -3.59
CA PRO A 175 11.03 -20.98 -4.34
C PRO A 175 9.76 -20.75 -3.52
N GLY A 176 9.81 -20.96 -2.20
CA GLY A 176 8.69 -20.68 -1.28
C GLY A 176 8.81 -19.34 -0.56
N HIS A 177 9.75 -18.46 -0.92
CA HIS A 177 9.94 -17.21 -0.19
C HIS A 177 8.95 -16.13 -0.66
N ALA A 178 7.79 -16.05 0.00
CA ALA A 178 6.66 -15.20 -0.40
C ALA A 178 7.05 -13.72 -0.58
N GLU A 179 7.95 -13.19 0.26
CA GLU A 179 8.37 -11.79 0.16
C GLU A 179 9.25 -11.53 -1.07
N ALA A 180 10.13 -12.46 -1.45
CA ALA A 180 10.92 -12.35 -2.67
C ALA A 180 10.03 -12.39 -3.92
N HIS A 181 9.03 -13.29 -3.96
CA HIS A 181 8.03 -13.30 -5.03
C HIS A 181 7.25 -12.00 -5.09
N TRP A 182 6.82 -11.47 -3.95
CA TRP A 182 6.11 -10.18 -3.88
C TRP A 182 6.94 -9.03 -4.47
N HIS A 183 8.21 -8.92 -4.12
CA HIS A 183 9.11 -7.90 -4.67
C HIS A 183 9.34 -8.12 -6.17
N LEU A 184 9.55 -9.37 -6.60
CA LEU A 184 9.74 -9.69 -8.02
C LEU A 184 8.50 -9.32 -8.84
N GLY A 185 7.30 -9.67 -8.37
CA GLY A 185 6.04 -9.30 -9.02
C GLY A 185 5.94 -7.78 -9.20
N HIS A 186 6.28 -6.99 -8.18
CA HIS A 186 6.25 -5.53 -8.27
C HIS A 186 7.24 -4.99 -9.29
N PHE A 187 8.47 -5.49 -9.33
CA PHE A 187 9.48 -5.02 -10.28
C PHE A 187 9.15 -5.41 -11.70
N LEU A 188 8.63 -6.60 -11.91
CA LEU A 188 8.12 -7.04 -13.21
C LEU A 188 6.94 -6.18 -13.69
N PHE A 189 6.04 -5.79 -12.79
CA PHE A 189 4.98 -4.84 -13.16
C PHE A 189 5.53 -3.48 -13.54
N MET A 190 6.48 -2.96 -12.77
CA MET A 190 7.13 -1.66 -13.05
C MET A 190 7.85 -1.66 -14.40
N SER A 191 8.41 -2.80 -14.83
CA SER A 191 9.04 -2.98 -16.13
C SER A 191 8.06 -3.24 -17.28
N GLY A 192 6.76 -3.38 -17.01
CA GLY A 192 5.74 -3.73 -18.00
C GLY A 192 5.62 -5.23 -18.29
N ARG A 193 6.38 -6.10 -17.64
CA ARG A 193 6.35 -7.58 -17.80
C ARG A 193 5.19 -8.21 -17.00
N TRP A 194 3.97 -7.71 -17.22
CA TRP A 194 2.81 -8.04 -16.36
C TRP A 194 2.42 -9.53 -16.39
N GLN A 195 2.54 -10.19 -17.52
CA GLN A 195 2.20 -11.62 -17.58
C GLN A 195 3.10 -12.48 -16.72
N GLU A 196 4.37 -12.11 -16.60
CA GLU A 196 5.32 -12.76 -15.70
C GLU A 196 5.09 -12.36 -14.24
N ALA A 197 4.62 -11.15 -14.00
CA ALA A 197 4.39 -10.62 -12.65
C ALA A 197 3.22 -11.30 -11.92
N TRP A 198 2.12 -11.61 -12.64
CA TRP A 198 0.91 -12.13 -12.00
C TRP A 198 1.11 -13.39 -11.15
N PRO A 199 1.84 -14.43 -11.59
CA PRO A 199 2.11 -15.60 -10.76
C PRO A 199 2.79 -15.28 -9.44
N HIS A 200 3.72 -14.31 -9.44
CA HIS A 200 4.43 -13.87 -8.26
C HIS A 200 3.51 -13.08 -7.29
N MET A 201 2.52 -12.37 -7.81
CA MET A 201 1.55 -11.66 -6.98
C MET A 201 0.63 -12.59 -6.18
N GLU A 202 0.50 -13.86 -6.57
CA GLU A 202 -0.32 -14.81 -5.80
C GLU A 202 0.27 -15.12 -4.42
N TYR A 203 1.59 -15.00 -4.25
CA TYR A 203 2.26 -15.16 -2.96
C TYR A 203 1.89 -14.07 -1.94
N ARG A 204 1.21 -12.98 -2.34
CA ARG A 204 0.65 -12.00 -1.40
C ARG A 204 -0.33 -12.64 -0.42
N LEU A 205 -1.02 -13.73 -0.82
CA LEU A 205 -2.00 -14.42 0.01
C LEU A 205 -1.38 -15.07 1.27
N GLU A 206 -0.08 -15.32 1.25
CA GLU A 206 0.67 -15.77 2.43
C GLU A 206 1.03 -14.62 3.39
N ARG A 207 0.85 -13.38 2.95
CA ARG A 207 1.25 -12.15 3.67
C ARG A 207 0.09 -11.33 4.20
N ILE A 208 -1.11 -11.55 3.67
CA ILE A 208 -2.34 -10.85 4.09
C ILE A 208 -3.24 -11.82 4.86
N ASP A 209 -3.98 -11.28 5.82
CA ASP A 209 -5.02 -12.04 6.52
C ASP A 209 -6.29 -12.07 5.65
N LEU A 210 -6.27 -12.91 4.64
CA LEU A 210 -7.42 -13.19 3.79
C LEU A 210 -7.84 -14.64 4.01
N SER A 211 -8.74 -14.85 4.96
CA SER A 211 -9.30 -16.17 5.22
C SER A 211 -10.28 -16.57 4.13
N PRO A 212 -10.10 -17.75 3.50
CA PRO A 212 -11.07 -18.25 2.56
C PRO A 212 -12.43 -18.48 3.24
N PRO A 213 -13.55 -18.32 2.53
CA PRO A 213 -14.86 -18.68 3.06
C PRO A 213 -14.88 -20.15 3.50
N PRO A 214 -15.36 -20.48 4.71
CA PRO A 214 -15.33 -21.86 5.21
C PRO A 214 -16.04 -22.84 4.27
N GLY A 215 -15.34 -23.93 3.91
CA GLY A 215 -15.91 -24.99 3.06
C GLY A 215 -16.05 -24.63 1.57
N VAL A 216 -15.46 -23.52 1.12
CA VAL A 216 -15.48 -23.10 -0.28
C VAL A 216 -14.08 -23.26 -0.86
N GLU A 217 -13.95 -24.02 -1.95
CA GLU A 217 -12.69 -24.23 -2.62
C GLU A 217 -12.27 -23.00 -3.46
N ARG A 218 -10.98 -22.84 -3.66
CA ARG A 218 -10.49 -21.79 -4.55
C ARG A 218 -10.88 -22.11 -6.00
N TRP A 219 -11.39 -21.09 -6.72
CA TRP A 219 -11.68 -21.23 -8.14
C TRP A 219 -10.39 -21.41 -8.95
N ASP A 220 -10.39 -22.42 -9.80
CA ASP A 220 -9.25 -22.78 -10.67
C ASP A 220 -9.22 -22.00 -12.00
N GLY A 221 -10.16 -21.07 -12.22
CA GLY A 221 -10.27 -20.28 -13.43
C GLY A 221 -11.01 -20.99 -14.56
N ILE A 222 -11.50 -22.22 -14.34
CA ILE A 222 -12.25 -22.97 -15.35
C ILE A 222 -13.73 -22.64 -15.24
N VAL A 223 -14.33 -22.23 -16.35
CA VAL A 223 -15.76 -21.93 -16.42
C VAL A 223 -16.56 -23.23 -16.36
N ARG A 224 -17.43 -23.35 -15.35
CA ARG A 224 -18.35 -24.46 -15.16
C ARG A 224 -19.78 -23.95 -15.08
N ALA A 225 -20.69 -24.59 -15.79
CA ALA A 225 -22.10 -24.23 -15.74
C ALA A 225 -22.63 -24.29 -14.29
N GLN A 226 -23.32 -23.23 -13.87
CA GLN A 226 -23.93 -23.10 -12.55
C GLN A 226 -22.99 -23.05 -11.33
N GLN A 227 -21.67 -23.04 -11.52
CA GLN A 227 -20.74 -22.79 -10.43
C GLN A 227 -20.71 -21.28 -10.10
N GLU A 228 -21.20 -20.89 -8.94
CA GLU A 228 -21.10 -19.52 -8.47
C GLU A 228 -19.69 -19.24 -7.95
N VAL A 229 -19.08 -18.12 -8.35
CA VAL A 229 -17.76 -17.68 -7.89
C VAL A 229 -17.90 -16.47 -6.97
N TRP A 230 -17.40 -16.59 -5.77
CA TRP A 230 -17.33 -15.51 -4.79
C TRP A 230 -16.05 -14.71 -5.02
N LEU A 231 -16.20 -13.48 -5.48
CA LEU A 231 -15.10 -12.55 -5.67
C LEU A 231 -14.86 -11.81 -4.38
N VAL A 232 -13.74 -12.09 -3.73
CA VAL A 232 -13.45 -11.56 -2.39
C VAL A 232 -12.53 -10.37 -2.50
N GLY A 233 -13.02 -9.19 -2.08
CA GLY A 233 -12.24 -7.96 -1.98
C GLY A 233 -11.11 -8.10 -0.96
N GLU A 234 -9.98 -7.49 -1.25
CA GLU A 234 -8.78 -7.55 -0.42
C GLU A 234 -8.06 -6.20 -0.41
N GLN A 235 -7.14 -6.03 0.54
CA GLN A 235 -6.33 -4.82 0.70
C GLN A 235 -7.17 -3.54 0.92
N GLY A 236 -6.81 -2.42 0.27
CA GLY A 236 -7.45 -1.13 0.44
C GLY A 236 -8.73 -0.94 -0.37
N LEU A 237 -9.47 0.14 -0.08
CA LEU A 237 -10.66 0.49 -0.86
C LEU A 237 -10.33 0.77 -2.33
N GLY A 238 -9.16 1.40 -2.58
CA GLY A 238 -8.69 1.68 -3.93
C GLY A 238 -8.47 0.42 -4.76
N ASP A 239 -7.92 -0.63 -4.15
CA ASP A 239 -7.70 -1.93 -4.80
C ASP A 239 -9.03 -2.58 -5.16
N GLN A 240 -9.99 -2.56 -4.24
CA GLN A 240 -11.32 -3.12 -4.49
C GLN A 240 -12.05 -2.36 -5.58
N LEU A 241 -11.97 -1.03 -5.61
CA LEU A 241 -12.51 -0.22 -6.71
C LEU A 241 -11.83 -0.58 -8.03
N GLN A 242 -10.51 -0.66 -8.07
CA GLN A 242 -9.75 -0.93 -9.28
C GLN A 242 -10.08 -2.30 -9.88
N PHE A 243 -10.08 -3.34 -9.04
CA PHE A 243 -10.23 -4.71 -9.53
C PHE A 243 -11.70 -5.17 -9.67
N ALA A 244 -12.67 -4.42 -9.13
CA ALA A 244 -14.09 -4.67 -9.36
C ALA A 244 -14.47 -4.67 -10.86
N ARG A 245 -13.68 -3.99 -11.71
CA ARG A 245 -13.86 -3.99 -13.17
C ARG A 245 -13.87 -5.36 -13.83
N TYR A 246 -13.29 -6.37 -13.17
CA TYR A 246 -13.22 -7.74 -13.68
C TYR A 246 -14.50 -8.54 -13.43
N ALA A 247 -15.33 -8.15 -12.45
CA ALA A 247 -16.55 -8.89 -12.13
C ALA A 247 -17.52 -9.03 -13.33
N PRO A 248 -17.79 -7.97 -14.13
CA PRO A 248 -18.63 -8.12 -15.33
C PRO A 248 -18.07 -9.10 -16.36
N LEU A 249 -16.75 -9.28 -16.45
CA LEU A 249 -16.13 -10.19 -17.40
C LEU A 249 -16.42 -11.66 -17.08
N LEU A 250 -16.62 -11.99 -15.78
CA LEU A 250 -17.06 -13.33 -15.41
C LEU A 250 -18.49 -13.58 -15.90
N ALA A 251 -19.37 -12.60 -15.72
CA ALA A 251 -20.73 -12.68 -16.22
C ALA A 251 -20.78 -12.83 -17.75
N GLU A 252 -19.97 -12.08 -18.48
CA GLU A 252 -19.78 -12.18 -19.93
C GLU A 252 -19.25 -13.58 -20.35
N ALA A 253 -18.42 -14.20 -19.51
CA ALA A 253 -17.93 -15.57 -19.70
C ALA A 253 -18.93 -16.64 -19.25
N GLY A 254 -20.13 -16.27 -18.78
CA GLY A 254 -21.15 -17.19 -18.30
C GLY A 254 -20.91 -17.75 -16.89
N VAL A 255 -20.08 -17.09 -16.09
CA VAL A 255 -19.81 -17.47 -14.69
C VAL A 255 -20.64 -16.61 -13.74
N PRO A 256 -21.62 -17.17 -13.04
CA PRO A 256 -22.34 -16.45 -11.99
C PRO A 256 -21.36 -16.01 -10.88
N CYS A 257 -21.41 -14.75 -10.46
CA CYS A 257 -20.53 -14.27 -9.42
C CYS A 257 -21.23 -13.38 -8.38
N VAL A 258 -20.66 -13.37 -7.18
CA VAL A 258 -21.03 -12.46 -6.08
C VAL A 258 -19.77 -11.67 -5.71
N LEU A 259 -19.89 -10.36 -5.65
CA LEU A 259 -18.80 -9.49 -5.25
C LEU A 259 -18.88 -9.20 -3.74
N HIS A 260 -17.95 -9.75 -2.97
CA HIS A 260 -17.77 -9.46 -1.55
C HIS A 260 -16.76 -8.34 -1.36
N CYS A 261 -17.17 -7.22 -0.81
CA CYS A 261 -16.34 -6.02 -0.68
C CYS A 261 -16.38 -5.45 0.75
N ASP A 262 -15.50 -4.50 1.04
CA ASP A 262 -15.61 -3.69 2.26
C ASP A 262 -17.03 -3.11 2.37
N ALA A 263 -17.62 -3.20 3.57
CA ALA A 263 -19.01 -2.78 3.80
C ALA A 263 -19.27 -1.34 3.32
N ARG A 264 -18.26 -0.47 3.42
CA ARG A 264 -18.34 0.94 2.99
C ARG A 264 -18.49 1.11 1.47
N LEU A 265 -18.08 0.13 0.67
CA LEU A 265 -18.17 0.16 -0.80
C LEU A 265 -19.44 -0.49 -1.34
N THR A 266 -20.19 -1.21 -0.50
CA THR A 266 -21.33 -2.01 -0.94
C THR A 266 -22.35 -1.19 -1.72
N ALA A 267 -22.74 -0.02 -1.22
CA ALA A 267 -23.71 0.84 -1.89
C ALA A 267 -23.21 1.32 -3.27
N LEU A 268 -21.97 1.81 -3.34
CA LEU A 268 -21.37 2.30 -4.59
C LEU A 268 -21.24 1.20 -5.65
N LEU A 269 -20.78 0.00 -5.25
CA LEU A 269 -20.59 -1.11 -6.19
C LEU A 269 -21.90 -1.76 -6.60
N THR A 270 -22.91 -1.78 -5.73
CA THR A 270 -24.27 -2.24 -6.06
C THR A 270 -24.91 -1.33 -7.12
N GLN A 271 -24.81 -0.02 -6.94
CA GLN A 271 -25.32 0.99 -7.89
C GLN A 271 -24.66 0.86 -9.28
N ALA A 272 -23.40 0.43 -9.34
CA ALA A 272 -22.68 0.25 -10.60
C ALA A 272 -23.05 -1.05 -11.35
N HIS A 273 -23.85 -1.93 -10.78
CA HIS A 273 -24.27 -3.20 -11.38
C HIS A 273 -23.11 -4.06 -11.93
N LEU A 274 -21.96 -4.05 -11.24
CA LEU A 274 -20.77 -4.79 -11.69
C LEU A 274 -20.89 -6.31 -11.53
N ALA A 275 -21.72 -6.75 -10.60
CA ALA A 275 -22.03 -8.15 -10.37
C ALA A 275 -23.54 -8.30 -10.07
N PRO A 276 -24.13 -9.48 -10.29
CA PRO A 276 -25.53 -9.74 -9.96
C PRO A 276 -25.87 -9.48 -8.48
N ARG A 277 -24.91 -9.73 -7.60
CA ARG A 277 -24.99 -9.44 -6.16
C ARG A 277 -23.69 -8.80 -5.66
N VAL A 278 -23.83 -7.83 -4.76
CA VAL A 278 -22.72 -7.22 -4.02
C VAL A 278 -23.03 -7.34 -2.53
N GLU A 279 -22.11 -7.92 -1.78
CA GLU A 279 -22.28 -8.19 -0.35
C GLU A 279 -21.09 -7.69 0.46
N PRO A 280 -21.31 -7.23 1.70
CA PRO A 280 -20.19 -6.82 2.55
C PRO A 280 -19.37 -8.03 3.01
N LEU A 281 -18.04 -7.84 3.10
CA LEU A 281 -17.12 -8.81 3.72
C LEU A 281 -17.52 -9.07 5.18
N GLY A 282 -17.36 -10.31 5.63
CA GLY A 282 -17.59 -10.71 7.02
C GLY A 282 -19.01 -11.05 7.37
N ARG A 283 -19.98 -11.02 6.46
CA ARG A 283 -21.26 -11.68 6.69
C ARG A 283 -21.04 -13.18 6.65
N THR A 284 -21.55 -13.87 7.71
CA THR A 284 -21.67 -15.33 7.69
C THR A 284 -22.60 -15.71 6.55
N HIS A 285 -22.04 -16.23 5.47
CA HIS A 285 -22.86 -16.75 4.40
C HIS A 285 -23.71 -17.90 4.91
N PRO A 286 -25.00 -17.99 4.54
CA PRO A 286 -25.71 -19.26 4.64
C PRO A 286 -24.84 -20.27 3.92
N MET A 287 -24.69 -21.48 4.50
CA MET A 287 -23.82 -22.56 3.99
C MET A 287 -23.70 -22.47 2.47
N ALA A 288 -22.46 -22.37 2.01
CA ALA A 288 -22.15 -22.26 0.59
C ALA A 288 -23.03 -23.23 -0.19
N ALA A 289 -23.69 -22.74 -1.23
CA ALA A 289 -24.39 -23.63 -2.16
C ALA A 289 -23.38 -24.69 -2.59
N SER A 290 -23.76 -25.96 -2.52
CA SER A 290 -22.88 -27.08 -2.90
C SER A 290 -22.24 -26.78 -4.26
N GLY A 291 -20.89 -26.65 -4.29
CA GLY A 291 -20.14 -26.39 -5.52
C GLY A 291 -19.74 -24.93 -5.76
N ALA A 292 -19.99 -23.99 -4.85
CA ALA A 292 -19.46 -22.64 -4.96
C ALA A 292 -17.91 -22.65 -4.88
N ALA A 293 -17.26 -21.69 -5.56
CA ALA A 293 -15.84 -21.47 -5.47
C ALA A 293 -15.55 -20.01 -5.09
N TRP A 294 -14.34 -19.68 -4.64
CA TRP A 294 -13.97 -18.30 -4.32
C TRP A 294 -12.69 -17.88 -5.03
N MET A 295 -12.55 -16.59 -5.29
CA MET A 295 -11.38 -15.99 -5.93
C MET A 295 -11.09 -14.64 -5.28
N PRO A 296 -9.83 -14.38 -4.85
CA PRO A 296 -9.42 -13.03 -4.50
C PRO A 296 -9.57 -12.08 -5.68
N LEU A 297 -10.08 -10.90 -5.46
CA LEU A 297 -10.40 -9.95 -6.52
C LEU A 297 -9.14 -9.55 -7.33
N MET A 298 -8.00 -9.40 -6.66
CA MET A 298 -6.71 -9.10 -7.31
C MET A 298 -6.07 -10.30 -8.05
N SER A 299 -6.67 -11.49 -8.02
CA SER A 299 -6.22 -12.63 -8.83
C SER A 299 -6.88 -12.68 -10.22
N LEU A 300 -7.97 -11.93 -10.42
CA LEU A 300 -8.69 -11.88 -11.70
C LEU A 300 -7.86 -11.32 -12.88
N PRO A 301 -6.96 -10.35 -12.69
CA PRO A 301 -6.07 -9.92 -13.78
C PRO A 301 -5.20 -11.04 -14.36
N ALA A 302 -4.72 -11.97 -13.49
CA ALA A 302 -3.98 -13.14 -13.95
C ALA A 302 -4.84 -14.07 -14.80
N TRP A 303 -6.07 -14.35 -14.34
CA TRP A 303 -7.06 -15.13 -15.09
C TRP A 303 -7.36 -14.51 -16.45
N HIS A 304 -7.54 -13.19 -16.50
CA HIS A 304 -7.82 -12.44 -17.72
C HIS A 304 -6.56 -12.21 -18.59
N ARG A 305 -5.37 -12.57 -18.13
CA ARG A 305 -4.07 -12.34 -18.80
C ARG A 305 -3.85 -10.86 -19.11
N THR A 306 -4.17 -10.00 -18.16
CA THR A 306 -4.08 -8.53 -18.30
C THR A 306 -2.65 -8.09 -18.54
N THR A 307 -2.49 -7.22 -19.54
CA THR A 307 -1.23 -6.51 -19.89
C THR A 307 -1.49 -5.01 -19.93
N PRO A 308 -0.44 -4.15 -19.94
CA PRO A 308 -0.64 -2.69 -19.96
C PRO A 308 -1.51 -2.19 -21.12
N ASP A 309 -1.46 -2.86 -22.28
CA ASP A 309 -2.23 -2.56 -23.49
C ASP A 309 -3.60 -3.22 -23.53
N ARG A 310 -3.90 -4.13 -22.59
CA ARG A 310 -5.15 -4.93 -22.53
C ARG A 310 -5.81 -4.89 -21.17
N VAL A 311 -5.87 -3.71 -20.56
CA VAL A 311 -6.65 -3.51 -19.34
C VAL A 311 -8.13 -3.43 -19.73
N PRO A 312 -9.01 -4.28 -19.17
CA PRO A 312 -10.44 -4.24 -19.50
C PRO A 312 -11.09 -2.99 -18.89
N ARG A 313 -12.09 -2.46 -19.58
CA ARG A 313 -12.90 -1.33 -19.12
C ARG A 313 -12.06 -0.18 -18.57
N PRO A 314 -11.13 0.39 -19.36
CA PRO A 314 -10.23 1.45 -18.90
C PRO A 314 -10.96 2.79 -18.64
N ASP A 315 -12.18 2.93 -19.13
CA ASP A 315 -13.02 4.11 -19.02
C ASP A 315 -14.32 3.78 -18.29
N GLY A 316 -14.65 4.55 -17.28
CA GLY A 316 -15.94 4.65 -16.59
C GLY A 316 -16.76 3.35 -16.44
N TYR A 317 -16.45 2.51 -15.44
CA TYR A 317 -17.27 1.34 -15.09
C TYR A 317 -18.06 1.56 -13.79
N LEU A 318 -17.87 2.67 -13.09
CA LEU A 318 -18.70 3.12 -11.99
C LEU A 318 -19.57 4.30 -12.40
N ALA A 319 -20.69 4.48 -11.69
CA ALA A 319 -21.59 5.59 -11.86
C ALA A 319 -21.82 6.29 -10.51
N ALA A 320 -21.98 7.61 -10.52
CA ALA A 320 -22.44 8.36 -9.38
C ALA A 320 -23.98 8.40 -9.35
N ASP A 321 -24.56 8.46 -8.16
CA ASP A 321 -26.01 8.64 -7.98
C ASP A 321 -26.46 9.98 -8.55
N PRO A 322 -27.37 10.02 -9.54
CA PRO A 322 -27.85 11.24 -10.14
C PRO A 322 -28.45 12.24 -9.13
N VAL A 323 -29.13 11.74 -8.10
CA VAL A 323 -29.73 12.59 -7.07
C VAL A 323 -28.65 13.33 -6.27
N ARG A 324 -27.54 12.62 -5.94
CA ARG A 324 -26.39 13.23 -5.27
C ARG A 324 -25.64 14.18 -6.20
N VAL A 325 -25.51 13.84 -7.48
CA VAL A 325 -24.91 14.75 -8.47
C VAL A 325 -25.72 16.05 -8.54
N ASP A 326 -27.04 15.99 -8.67
CA ASP A 326 -27.91 17.16 -8.68
C ASP A 326 -27.84 17.97 -7.37
N HIS A 327 -27.71 17.30 -6.25
CA HIS A 327 -27.51 17.95 -4.96
C HIS A 327 -26.19 18.75 -4.95
N TRP A 328 -25.07 18.08 -5.25
CA TRP A 328 -23.76 18.74 -5.20
C TRP A 328 -23.58 19.81 -6.27
N GLU A 329 -24.14 19.63 -7.49
CA GLU A 329 -24.08 20.67 -8.53
C GLU A 329 -24.69 21.99 -8.09
N ARG A 330 -25.70 21.96 -7.22
CA ARG A 330 -26.35 23.17 -6.67
C ARG A 330 -25.53 23.79 -5.54
N HIS A 331 -24.71 23.04 -4.83
CA HIS A 331 -23.98 23.51 -3.64
C HIS A 331 -22.50 23.82 -3.92
N LEU A 332 -21.97 23.31 -5.02
CA LEU A 332 -20.56 23.56 -5.38
C LEU A 332 -20.38 24.99 -5.94
N PRO A 333 -19.22 25.64 -5.66
CA PRO A 333 -18.93 26.96 -6.18
C PRO A 333 -18.84 26.92 -7.70
N LYS A 334 -19.32 28.02 -8.32
CA LYS A 334 -19.26 28.25 -9.78
C LYS A 334 -18.20 29.29 -10.08
N ARG A 335 -17.31 28.98 -11.00
CA ARG A 335 -16.27 29.90 -11.50
C ARG A 335 -16.15 29.77 -13.02
N ARG A 336 -15.72 30.87 -13.68
CA ARG A 336 -15.60 30.91 -15.15
C ARG A 336 -14.51 29.94 -15.68
N GLY A 337 -13.47 29.75 -14.92
CA GLY A 337 -12.35 28.86 -15.26
C GLY A 337 -12.60 27.37 -14.98
N GLY A 338 -13.83 27.01 -14.52
CA GLY A 338 -14.17 25.63 -14.22
C GLY A 338 -13.95 25.23 -12.76
N ARG A 339 -14.10 23.96 -12.48
CA ARG A 339 -14.07 23.36 -11.13
C ARG A 339 -13.02 22.25 -11.07
N VAL A 340 -12.07 22.34 -10.14
CA VAL A 340 -11.02 21.37 -9.92
C VAL A 340 -11.16 20.76 -8.53
N ALA A 341 -11.36 19.44 -8.46
CA ALA A 341 -11.33 18.70 -7.21
C ALA A 341 -9.88 18.41 -6.80
N LEU A 342 -9.61 18.45 -5.50
CA LEU A 342 -8.28 18.22 -4.93
C LEU A 342 -8.32 17.13 -3.86
N ALA A 343 -7.34 16.19 -3.94
CA ALA A 343 -7.02 15.27 -2.85
C ALA A 343 -5.49 15.04 -2.85
N TRP A 344 -4.87 15.05 -1.67
CA TRP A 344 -3.39 15.03 -1.57
C TRP A 344 -2.84 13.96 -0.62
N ALA A 345 -3.62 13.45 0.32
CA ALA A 345 -3.13 12.50 1.30
C ALA A 345 -3.92 11.19 1.29
N GLY A 346 -3.22 10.09 1.37
CA GLY A 346 -3.76 8.76 1.57
C GLY A 346 -3.81 8.38 3.06
N ASN A 347 -4.21 7.14 3.34
CA ASN A 347 -4.17 6.61 4.69
C ASN A 347 -2.71 6.37 5.13
N PRO A 348 -2.22 7.00 6.20
CA PRO A 348 -0.83 6.86 6.66
C PRO A 348 -0.42 5.42 7.00
N ARG A 349 -1.37 4.55 7.34
CA ARG A 349 -1.09 3.13 7.61
C ARG A 349 -0.52 2.39 6.40
N TYR A 350 -0.76 2.89 5.19
CA TYR A 350 -0.24 2.33 3.94
C TYR A 350 0.98 3.09 3.41
N GLU A 351 1.44 4.12 4.11
CA GLU A 351 2.70 4.83 3.80
C GLU A 351 3.88 4.17 4.49
N VAL A 352 4.14 2.92 4.12
CA VAL A 352 5.24 2.11 4.66
C VAL A 352 6.14 1.61 3.53
N GLY A 353 7.39 1.34 3.86
CA GLY A 353 8.35 0.83 2.89
C GLY A 353 8.54 1.79 1.70
N ARG A 354 8.23 1.33 0.51
CA ARG A 354 8.33 2.11 -0.74
C ARG A 354 7.32 3.23 -0.87
N ASN A 355 6.20 3.13 -0.17
CA ASN A 355 5.12 4.12 -0.26
C ASN A 355 5.31 5.30 0.70
N VAL A 356 6.41 5.36 1.44
CA VAL A 356 6.74 6.49 2.31
C VAL A 356 6.91 7.76 1.46
N GLY A 357 6.16 8.80 1.81
CA GLY A 357 6.21 10.09 1.12
C GLY A 357 5.36 10.17 -0.16
N ARG A 358 4.40 9.24 -0.38
CA ARG A 358 3.46 9.31 -1.51
C ARG A 358 2.41 10.41 -1.36
N SER A 359 2.18 10.89 -0.13
CA SER A 359 1.27 12.00 0.18
C SER A 359 2.06 13.30 0.24
N PRO A 360 1.86 14.24 -0.69
CA PRO A 360 2.44 15.57 -0.60
C PRO A 360 1.89 16.36 0.59
N PRO A 361 2.68 17.25 1.21
CA PRO A 361 2.13 18.25 2.10
C PRO A 361 1.24 19.21 1.31
N LEU A 362 0.15 19.70 1.89
CA LEU A 362 -0.78 20.62 1.21
C LEU A 362 -0.06 21.89 0.72
N ALA A 363 0.98 22.33 1.43
CA ALA A 363 1.81 23.47 1.02
C ALA A 363 2.44 23.32 -0.38
N ALA A 364 2.66 22.08 -0.84
CA ALA A 364 3.20 21.85 -2.18
C ALA A 364 2.21 22.28 -3.29
N LEU A 365 0.90 22.36 -3.00
CA LEU A 365 -0.14 22.75 -3.93
C LEU A 365 -0.25 24.29 -4.08
N ALA A 366 0.50 25.07 -3.31
CA ALA A 366 0.45 26.54 -3.34
C ALA A 366 0.54 27.17 -4.74
N PRO A 367 1.30 26.63 -5.74
CA PRO A 367 1.30 27.17 -7.09
C PRO A 367 -0.07 27.22 -7.78
N LEU A 368 -1.06 26.45 -7.31
CA LEU A 368 -2.43 26.44 -7.84
C LEU A 368 -3.26 27.64 -7.35
N ALA A 369 -2.91 28.24 -6.21
CA ALA A 369 -3.66 29.36 -5.62
C ALA A 369 -3.77 30.59 -6.54
N ARG A 370 -2.88 30.74 -7.52
CA ARG A 370 -2.88 31.86 -8.48
C ARG A 370 -4.06 31.86 -9.47
N PHE A 371 -4.80 30.75 -9.58
CA PHE A 371 -5.91 30.62 -10.51
C PHE A 371 -7.23 31.00 -9.85
N GLU A 372 -7.44 32.29 -9.60
CA GLU A 372 -8.62 32.83 -8.89
C GLU A 372 -9.95 32.60 -9.64
N ASP A 373 -9.92 32.38 -10.95
CA ASP A 373 -11.06 32.08 -11.79
C ASP A 373 -11.49 30.60 -11.74
N ILE A 374 -10.68 29.70 -11.14
CA ILE A 374 -10.97 28.27 -10.94
C ILE A 374 -11.57 28.07 -9.55
N ALA A 375 -12.59 27.22 -9.46
CA ALA A 375 -13.14 26.76 -8.18
C ALA A 375 -12.40 25.50 -7.74
N PHE A 376 -11.50 25.64 -6.80
CA PHE A 376 -10.86 24.48 -6.17
C PHE A 376 -11.72 23.97 -5.01
N VAL A 377 -12.05 22.69 -5.03
CA VAL A 377 -12.87 22.03 -4.00
C VAL A 377 -12.12 20.84 -3.41
N SER A 378 -12.13 20.70 -2.09
CA SER A 378 -11.49 19.58 -1.41
C SER A 378 -12.41 18.36 -1.38
N VAL A 379 -11.93 17.24 -1.91
CA VAL A 379 -12.50 15.90 -1.68
C VAL A 379 -11.61 15.05 -0.77
N GLN A 380 -10.62 15.69 -0.11
CA GLN A 380 -9.79 15.07 0.90
C GLN A 380 -10.63 14.69 2.11
N LYS A 381 -10.46 13.45 2.60
CA LYS A 381 -11.12 12.97 3.80
C LYS A 381 -10.15 12.21 4.71
N GLY A 382 -10.27 12.46 6.01
CA GLY A 382 -9.41 11.85 7.02
C GLY A 382 -8.03 12.49 7.08
N ALA A 383 -6.97 11.68 6.99
CA ALA A 383 -5.60 12.21 7.06
C ALA A 383 -5.35 13.30 6.02
N GLY A 384 -4.69 14.38 6.43
CA GLY A 384 -4.40 15.54 5.58
C GLY A 384 -5.49 16.62 5.59
N GLU A 385 -6.73 16.31 6.01
CA GLU A 385 -7.83 17.26 6.08
C GLU A 385 -7.56 18.37 7.13
N GLU A 386 -6.85 18.04 8.18
CA GLU A 386 -6.41 18.97 9.23
C GLU A 386 -5.56 20.13 8.69
N GLN A 387 -4.82 19.92 7.59
CA GLN A 387 -3.98 20.94 6.96
C GLN A 387 -4.80 22.12 6.41
N LEU A 388 -6.08 21.89 6.07
CA LEU A 388 -6.99 22.94 5.65
C LEU A 388 -7.35 23.95 6.76
N ALA A 389 -6.97 23.68 8.02
CA ALA A 389 -7.19 24.63 9.11
C ALA A 389 -6.34 25.91 8.98
N ASP A 390 -5.24 25.86 8.22
CA ASP A 390 -4.40 27.02 7.94
C ASP A 390 -5.09 27.91 6.88
N THR A 391 -5.18 29.22 7.20
CA THR A 391 -5.79 30.24 6.34
C THR A 391 -5.05 30.43 5.01
N ALA A 392 -3.80 30.00 4.91
CA ALA A 392 -3.06 29.99 3.64
C ALA A 392 -3.78 29.18 2.54
N PHE A 393 -4.71 28.29 2.92
CA PHE A 393 -5.47 27.43 2.01
C PHE A 393 -6.96 27.80 1.88
N ASP A 394 -7.37 29.00 2.27
CA ASP A 394 -8.76 29.49 2.13
C ASP A 394 -9.22 29.58 0.67
N TRP A 395 -8.31 29.47 -0.30
CA TRP A 395 -8.62 29.35 -1.72
C TRP A 395 -9.20 27.97 -2.11
N ILE A 396 -9.13 26.97 -1.21
CA ILE A 396 -9.72 25.65 -1.40
C ILE A 396 -11.06 25.60 -0.65
N THR A 397 -12.14 25.40 -1.37
CA THR A 397 -13.47 25.26 -0.78
C THR A 397 -13.58 23.91 -0.07
N ARG A 398 -13.89 23.93 1.22
CA ARG A 398 -14.23 22.72 2.01
C ARG A 398 -15.68 22.33 1.72
N LEU A 399 -15.97 21.06 1.74
CA LEU A 399 -17.31 20.51 1.50
C LEU A 399 -17.88 19.89 2.78
N PRO A 400 -18.54 20.69 3.64
CA PRO A 400 -19.18 20.15 4.84
C PRO A 400 -20.23 19.11 4.47
N GLY A 401 -20.23 17.98 5.15
CA GLY A 401 -21.21 16.91 4.88
C GLY A 401 -20.77 15.87 3.86
N LEU A 402 -19.61 16.02 3.22
CA LEU A 402 -19.10 15.05 2.27
C LEU A 402 -18.93 13.65 2.92
N ASP A 403 -19.58 12.64 2.35
CA ASP A 403 -19.51 11.23 2.81
C ASP A 403 -19.68 11.08 4.33
N GLN A 404 -20.68 11.72 4.92
CA GLN A 404 -21.04 11.56 6.32
C GLN A 404 -21.96 10.35 6.47
N GLY A 405 -21.39 9.21 6.80
CA GLY A 405 -22.17 7.99 6.99
C GLY A 405 -21.30 6.76 7.02
N ALA A 406 -21.95 5.59 6.96
CA ALA A 406 -21.27 4.29 6.91
C ALA A 406 -20.66 4.01 5.53
N ASP A 407 -21.23 4.57 4.47
CA ASP A 407 -20.80 4.35 3.09
C ASP A 407 -19.67 5.33 2.72
N ALA A 408 -18.69 4.82 1.97
CA ALA A 408 -17.61 5.63 1.43
C ALA A 408 -17.88 6.03 -0.01
N PHE A 409 -17.41 7.21 -0.38
CA PHE A 409 -17.31 7.68 -1.76
C PHE A 409 -18.62 7.98 -2.50
N LEU A 410 -19.79 7.91 -1.88
CA LEU A 410 -21.04 8.22 -2.57
C LEU A 410 -21.14 9.72 -2.94
N ASP A 411 -20.86 10.60 -1.99
CA ASP A 411 -20.84 12.03 -2.25
C ASP A 411 -19.57 12.44 -3.01
N THR A 412 -18.42 11.82 -2.68
CA THR A 412 -17.18 12.04 -3.42
C THR A 412 -17.36 11.70 -4.91
N ALA A 413 -18.01 10.60 -5.25
CA ALA A 413 -18.32 10.23 -6.64
C ALA A 413 -19.18 11.29 -7.33
N ALA A 414 -20.19 11.82 -6.64
CA ALA A 414 -21.05 12.87 -7.15
C ALA A 414 -20.29 14.19 -7.38
N VAL A 415 -19.48 14.62 -6.42
CA VAL A 415 -18.63 15.82 -6.53
C VAL A 415 -17.64 15.68 -7.69
N LEU A 416 -17.01 14.50 -7.85
CA LEU A 416 -16.11 14.24 -8.96
C LEU A 416 -16.81 14.31 -10.32
N LYS A 417 -18.05 13.87 -10.43
CA LYS A 417 -18.87 14.02 -11.66
C LYS A 417 -19.25 15.46 -11.96
N CYS A 418 -19.27 16.32 -10.95
CA CYS A 418 -19.48 17.76 -11.09
C CYS A 418 -18.18 18.55 -11.34
N ALA A 419 -17.02 17.91 -11.24
CA ALA A 419 -15.72 18.54 -11.46
C ALA A 419 -15.23 18.34 -12.92
N ASP A 420 -14.54 19.34 -13.46
CA ASP A 420 -13.90 19.27 -14.77
C ASP A 420 -12.58 18.51 -14.72
N LEU A 421 -11.93 18.48 -13.56
CA LEU A 421 -10.64 17.84 -13.34
C LEU A 421 -10.49 17.44 -11.86
N LEU A 422 -9.89 16.29 -11.61
CA LEU A 422 -9.32 15.94 -10.32
C LEU A 422 -7.79 16.06 -10.38
N ILE A 423 -7.17 16.72 -9.40
CA ILE A 423 -5.73 16.67 -9.16
C ILE A 423 -5.53 15.93 -7.84
N THR A 424 -4.83 14.80 -7.87
CA THR A 424 -4.67 13.94 -6.70
C THR A 424 -3.32 13.22 -6.67
N SER A 425 -2.90 12.81 -5.47
CA SER A 425 -1.83 11.82 -5.29
C SER A 425 -2.35 10.38 -5.44
N ASP A 426 -1.46 9.40 -5.31
CA ASP A 426 -1.81 7.97 -5.36
C ASP A 426 -2.65 7.54 -4.15
N THR A 427 -3.95 7.62 -4.30
CA THR A 427 -4.95 7.37 -3.25
C THR A 427 -6.16 6.61 -3.79
N GLY A 428 -7.05 6.12 -2.91
CA GLY A 428 -8.30 5.49 -3.30
C GLY A 428 -9.19 6.39 -4.17
N ILE A 429 -9.09 7.72 -4.01
CA ILE A 429 -9.84 8.71 -4.81
C ILE A 429 -9.36 8.71 -6.27
N ALA A 430 -8.07 8.47 -6.52
CA ALA A 430 -7.56 8.31 -7.88
C ALA A 430 -8.25 7.13 -8.59
N HIS A 431 -8.35 5.99 -7.91
CA HIS A 431 -9.04 4.82 -8.46
C HIS A 431 -10.54 5.05 -8.65
N LEU A 432 -11.19 5.77 -7.75
CA LEU A 432 -12.58 6.17 -7.90
C LEU A 432 -12.79 7.05 -9.13
N ALA A 433 -11.96 8.09 -9.30
CA ALA A 433 -12.07 9.01 -10.43
C ALA A 433 -11.85 8.30 -11.77
N GLY A 434 -10.83 7.43 -11.85
CA GLY A 434 -10.60 6.61 -13.03
C GLY A 434 -11.74 5.65 -13.33
N ALA A 435 -12.32 5.03 -12.30
CA ALA A 435 -13.48 4.17 -12.43
C ALA A 435 -14.75 4.90 -12.88
N LEU A 436 -14.87 6.19 -12.55
CA LEU A 436 -15.95 7.07 -13.01
C LEU A 436 -15.67 7.70 -14.39
N GLY A 437 -14.46 7.56 -14.94
CA GLY A 437 -14.04 8.20 -16.19
C GLY A 437 -13.86 9.72 -16.06
N VAL A 438 -13.54 10.21 -14.86
CA VAL A 438 -13.31 11.63 -14.60
C VAL A 438 -11.89 12.02 -15.02
N PRO A 439 -11.70 13.14 -15.78
CA PRO A 439 -10.37 13.63 -16.10
C PRO A 439 -9.54 13.80 -14.82
N THR A 440 -8.37 13.19 -14.76
CA THR A 440 -7.56 13.13 -13.53
C THR A 440 -6.10 13.39 -13.83
N TRP A 441 -5.49 14.27 -13.06
CA TRP A 441 -4.05 14.44 -13.01
C TRP A 441 -3.52 13.77 -11.75
N LEU A 442 -2.79 12.71 -11.98
CA LEU A 442 -2.22 11.86 -10.92
C LEU A 442 -0.79 12.30 -10.64
N CYS A 443 -0.57 12.81 -9.44
CA CYS A 443 0.72 13.31 -8.96
C CYS A 443 1.44 12.21 -8.18
N LEU A 444 2.57 11.75 -8.69
CA LEU A 444 3.31 10.59 -8.17
C LEU A 444 4.69 10.95 -7.66
N MET A 445 5.13 10.21 -6.67
CA MET A 445 6.53 10.19 -6.26
C MET A 445 7.45 9.70 -7.40
N LYS A 446 8.78 9.92 -7.28
CA LYS A 446 9.77 9.55 -8.30
C LYS A 446 9.72 8.08 -8.66
N THR A 447 9.61 7.20 -7.66
CA THR A 447 9.42 5.75 -7.82
C THR A 447 8.04 5.39 -7.30
N PRO A 448 7.00 5.34 -8.15
CA PRO A 448 5.63 5.14 -7.72
C PRO A 448 5.31 3.68 -7.44
N ASP A 449 4.08 3.42 -7.01
CA ASP A 449 3.53 2.06 -6.99
C ASP A 449 3.56 1.40 -8.38
N TRP A 450 3.67 0.09 -8.41
CA TRP A 450 3.79 -0.73 -9.61
C TRP A 450 2.70 -0.46 -10.67
N ARG A 451 1.53 -0.03 -10.24
CA ARG A 451 0.38 0.24 -11.12
C ARG A 451 0.66 1.33 -12.14
N TRP A 452 1.53 2.27 -11.78
CA TRP A 452 1.72 3.50 -12.54
C TRP A 452 2.92 3.47 -13.47
N LEU A 453 3.67 2.36 -13.53
CA LEU A 453 4.92 2.21 -14.28
C LEU A 453 5.97 3.28 -13.87
N LEU A 454 7.16 3.22 -14.43
CA LEU A 454 8.21 4.21 -14.13
C LEU A 454 8.19 5.39 -15.09
N GLU A 455 7.69 5.20 -16.29
CA GLU A 455 7.74 6.17 -17.37
C GLU A 455 6.34 6.40 -17.97
N GLY A 456 6.28 7.36 -18.89
CA GLY A 456 5.04 7.71 -19.58
C GLY A 456 4.18 8.70 -18.80
N ARG A 457 3.27 9.36 -19.49
CA ARG A 457 2.32 10.32 -18.94
C ARG A 457 0.88 9.81 -18.93
N GLU A 458 0.64 8.59 -19.39
CA GLU A 458 -0.65 7.95 -19.44
C GLU A 458 -0.71 6.79 -18.44
N SER A 459 -1.89 6.52 -17.93
CA SER A 459 -2.13 5.37 -17.08
C SER A 459 -2.56 4.16 -17.92
N ALA A 460 -1.92 3.01 -17.74
CA ALA A 460 -2.39 1.76 -18.33
C ALA A 460 -3.79 1.35 -17.80
N TRP A 461 -4.14 1.78 -16.59
CA TRP A 461 -5.39 1.40 -15.94
C TRP A 461 -6.59 2.27 -16.31
N TYR A 462 -6.37 3.56 -16.61
CA TYR A 462 -7.45 4.54 -16.80
C TYR A 462 -7.08 5.55 -17.88
N ARG A 463 -7.80 5.57 -18.97
CA ARG A 463 -7.58 6.52 -20.09
C ARG A 463 -7.84 7.97 -19.70
N SER A 464 -8.69 8.19 -18.70
CA SER A 464 -8.98 9.53 -18.18
C SER A 464 -7.87 10.12 -17.32
N MET A 465 -6.76 9.37 -17.07
CA MET A 465 -5.67 9.82 -16.21
C MET A 465 -4.44 10.24 -16.96
N ARG A 466 -3.92 11.41 -16.60
CA ARG A 466 -2.59 11.87 -16.95
C ARG A 466 -1.69 11.87 -15.73
N VAL A 467 -0.48 11.36 -15.89
CA VAL A 467 0.49 11.16 -14.79
C VAL A 467 1.54 12.27 -14.80
N PHE A 468 1.78 12.83 -13.62
CA PHE A 468 2.87 13.75 -13.30
C PHE A 468 3.77 13.08 -12.26
N ARG A 469 5.10 13.13 -12.44
CA ARG A 469 6.07 12.50 -11.53
C ARG A 469 7.05 13.52 -10.98
N GLN A 470 7.44 13.32 -9.73
CA GLN A 470 8.54 14.08 -9.14
C GLN A 470 9.81 13.97 -10.00
N PRO A 471 10.47 15.08 -10.32
CA PRO A 471 11.77 15.04 -11.03
C PRO A 471 12.88 14.43 -10.17
N ALA A 472 12.84 14.68 -8.86
CA ALA A 472 13.70 14.07 -7.84
C ALA A 472 12.86 13.59 -6.66
N ALA A 473 13.36 12.60 -5.91
CA ALA A 473 12.64 12.06 -4.77
C ALA A 473 12.36 13.16 -3.73
N GLY A 474 11.09 13.29 -3.32
CA GLY A 474 10.63 14.29 -2.35
C GLY A 474 10.35 15.67 -2.94
N ASP A 475 10.66 15.92 -4.21
CA ASP A 475 10.46 17.24 -4.84
C ASP A 475 9.03 17.43 -5.34
N TRP A 476 8.09 17.53 -4.39
CA TRP A 476 6.71 17.85 -4.68
C TRP A 476 6.50 19.27 -5.19
N ALA A 477 7.38 20.21 -4.77
CA ALA A 477 7.27 21.61 -5.19
C ALA A 477 7.47 21.76 -6.69
N ALA A 478 8.54 21.17 -7.26
CA ALA A 478 8.78 21.19 -8.70
C ALA A 478 7.65 20.49 -9.47
N LEU A 479 7.13 19.36 -8.97
CA LEU A 479 6.00 18.66 -9.59
C LEU A 479 4.77 19.58 -9.67
N TYR A 480 4.38 20.24 -8.58
CA TYR A 480 3.20 21.10 -8.59
C TYR A 480 3.40 22.42 -9.36
N CYS A 481 4.64 22.88 -9.55
CA CYS A 481 4.95 23.92 -10.52
C CYS A 481 4.67 23.44 -11.96
N GLU A 482 5.05 22.22 -12.33
CA GLU A 482 4.72 21.62 -13.63
C GLU A 482 3.20 21.47 -13.81
N VAL A 483 2.48 20.98 -12.80
CA VAL A 483 1.02 20.85 -12.79
C VAL A 483 0.36 22.21 -13.01
N ALA A 484 0.82 23.26 -12.31
CA ALA A 484 0.28 24.62 -12.47
C ALA A 484 0.57 25.19 -13.86
N ALA A 485 1.74 24.94 -14.43
CA ALA A 485 2.07 25.37 -15.80
C ALA A 485 1.18 24.67 -16.83
N GLU A 486 0.91 23.38 -16.66
CA GLU A 486 0.00 22.64 -17.55
C GLU A 486 -1.44 23.11 -17.40
N LEU A 487 -1.89 23.43 -16.19
CA LEU A 487 -3.23 23.98 -15.94
C LEU A 487 -3.40 25.34 -16.66
N GLU A 488 -2.39 26.20 -16.60
CA GLU A 488 -2.39 27.47 -17.31
C GLU A 488 -2.45 27.28 -18.82
N ARG A 489 -1.67 26.34 -19.36
CA ARG A 489 -1.69 26.00 -20.79
C ARG A 489 -3.07 25.55 -21.26
N ARG A 490 -3.71 24.62 -20.53
CA ARG A 490 -5.06 24.14 -20.87
C ARG A 490 -6.11 25.23 -20.78
N ARG A 491 -6.07 26.04 -19.73
CA ARG A 491 -6.96 27.20 -19.58
C ARG A 491 -6.92 28.14 -20.81
N ASN A 492 -5.71 28.34 -21.35
CA ASN A 492 -5.49 29.22 -22.49
C ASN A 492 -5.89 28.59 -23.85
N THR A 493 -6.03 27.26 -23.92
CA THR A 493 -6.28 26.53 -25.18
C THR A 493 -7.69 25.99 -25.34
N GLY A 494 -8.63 26.27 -24.43
CA GLY A 494 -10.03 25.90 -24.65
C GLY A 494 -10.74 25.22 -23.48
N GLY A 495 -10.16 25.21 -22.31
CA GLY A 495 -10.81 24.71 -21.10
C GLY A 495 -10.07 23.57 -20.39
N ILE A 496 -10.33 23.45 -19.10
CA ILE A 496 -9.63 22.53 -18.20
C ILE A 496 -9.97 21.06 -18.53
N ALA A 497 -11.20 20.80 -18.98
CA ALA A 497 -11.72 19.46 -19.27
C ALA A 497 -11.27 18.90 -20.64
N ALA A 498 -10.61 19.66 -21.48
CA ALA A 498 -10.13 19.15 -22.77
C ALA A 498 -9.05 18.10 -22.56
N SER A 499 -9.31 16.88 -23.04
CA SER A 499 -8.49 15.68 -22.97
C SER A 499 -7.12 15.80 -23.62
#